data_fef52399a042c95e6838535b6f97ddf1
#
_entry.id   fef52399a042c95e6838535b6f97ddf1
#
_cell.length_a   1.000
_cell.length_b   1.000
_cell.length_c   1.000
_cell.angle_alpha   90.00
_cell.angle_beta   90.00
_cell.angle_gamma   90.00
#
_symmetry.space_group_name_H-M   'P 1'
#
loop_
_entity.id
_entity.type
_entity.pdbx_description
1 polymer ?
#
loop_
_entity_poly.entity_id
_entity_poly.type
_entity_poly.pdbx_seq_one_letter_code
_entity_poly.pdbx_strand_id
1 'polypeptide(L)'
;MAIIGFIGLGTMGRPMARNLIKAGHKLVVYDKYAKFDDLVSLGAEGAVSNKEVASKSEIIITMLPNSPQVKEAIIGPGGVIEGLKKGAIVVDMSSIDPDVSREVGAALEAKKTAFLDAPVSGGEPKAIEGTLSITASGDKAAFEKVKPILEKMGTSVVLAGH
;
A
#
# COMPACT_ATOMS: atom_id res chain seq x y z
N MET A 1 5.09 17.02 1.57
CA MET A 1 5.30 15.57 1.55
C MET A 1 4.02 14.85 1.92
N ALA A 2 3.69 13.82 1.15
CA ALA A 2 2.48 13.04 1.45
C ALA A 2 2.69 12.14 2.67
N ILE A 3 1.62 11.91 3.42
CA ILE A 3 1.62 10.92 4.48
C ILE A 3 1.17 9.61 3.86
N ILE A 4 1.97 8.57 4.06
CA ILE A 4 1.76 7.25 3.44
C ILE A 4 1.29 6.28 4.51
N GLY A 5 0.14 5.66 4.27
CA GLY A 5 -0.31 4.54 5.07
C GLY A 5 0.28 3.25 4.54
N PHE A 6 0.72 2.37 5.41
CA PHE A 6 1.26 1.07 5.00
C PHE A 6 0.64 -0.03 5.86
N ILE A 7 -0.09 -0.91 5.20
CA ILE A 7 -0.82 -2.00 5.84
C ILE A 7 -0.22 -3.33 5.36
N GLY A 8 0.15 -4.17 6.31
CA GLY A 8 0.79 -5.44 6.02
C GLY A 8 2.29 -5.35 6.24
N LEU A 9 2.75 -5.86 7.39
CA LEU A 9 4.13 -5.70 7.83
C LEU A 9 4.80 -7.04 8.09
N GLY A 10 4.51 -7.99 7.19
CA GLY A 10 5.18 -9.29 7.19
C GLY A 10 6.53 -9.23 6.49
N THR A 11 6.96 -10.38 5.97
CA THR A 11 8.28 -10.55 5.35
C THR A 11 8.57 -9.53 4.24
N MET A 12 7.57 -9.23 3.41
CA MET A 12 7.73 -8.29 2.30
C MET A 12 7.42 -6.85 2.71
N GLY A 13 6.31 -6.63 3.40
CA GLY A 13 5.85 -5.27 3.72
C GLY A 13 6.77 -4.53 4.67
N ARG A 14 7.32 -5.21 5.66
CA ARG A 14 8.19 -4.57 6.65
C ARG A 14 9.42 -3.92 6.03
N PRO A 15 10.23 -4.62 5.21
CA PRO A 15 11.38 -3.97 4.57
C PRO A 15 10.96 -2.88 3.58
N MET A 16 9.82 -3.05 2.90
CA MET A 16 9.30 -2.03 1.99
C MET A 16 8.96 -0.75 2.76
N ALA A 17 8.25 -0.88 3.87
CA ALA A 17 7.91 0.26 4.73
C ALA A 17 9.18 0.93 5.28
N ARG A 18 10.15 0.13 5.69
CA ARG A 18 11.43 0.65 6.20
C ARG A 18 12.15 1.49 5.15
N ASN A 19 12.14 1.06 3.90
CA ASN A 19 12.76 1.82 2.81
C ASN A 19 12.08 3.17 2.60
N LEU A 20 10.76 3.23 2.75
CA LEU A 20 10.04 4.49 2.66
C LEU A 20 10.41 5.44 3.80
N ILE A 21 10.56 4.92 5.01
CA ILE A 21 11.00 5.72 6.16
C ILE A 21 12.40 6.27 5.91
N LYS A 22 13.31 5.43 5.41
CA LYS A 22 14.69 5.86 5.09
C LYS A 22 14.71 6.95 4.02
N ALA A 23 13.74 6.93 3.11
CA ALA A 23 13.62 7.94 2.07
C ALA A 23 13.05 9.27 2.59
N GLY A 24 12.67 9.34 3.86
CA GLY A 24 12.18 10.56 4.48
C GLY A 24 10.66 10.71 4.49
N HIS A 25 9.93 9.69 4.06
CA HIS A 25 8.47 9.75 4.08
C HIS A 25 7.91 9.53 5.49
N LYS A 26 6.78 10.18 5.77
CA LYS A 26 6.03 9.94 7.01
C LYS A 26 5.08 8.77 6.77
N LEU A 27 5.18 7.77 7.62
CA LEU A 27 4.34 6.58 7.53
C LEU A 27 3.40 6.45 8.71
N VAL A 28 2.20 5.98 8.41
CA VAL A 28 1.24 5.46 9.39
C VAL A 28 1.11 3.97 9.09
N VAL A 29 1.44 3.13 10.06
CA VAL A 29 1.57 1.68 9.84
C VAL A 29 0.60 0.86 10.68
N TYR A 30 0.17 -0.26 10.13
CA TYR A 30 -0.67 -1.21 10.83
C TYR A 30 -0.54 -2.61 10.25
N ASP A 31 -0.56 -3.60 11.14
CA ASP A 31 -0.68 -5.00 10.79
C ASP A 31 -1.57 -5.67 11.83
N LYS A 32 -2.50 -6.51 11.38
CA LYS A 32 -3.46 -7.17 12.27
C LYS A 32 -2.78 -8.18 13.20
N TYR A 33 -1.69 -8.78 12.76
CA TYR A 33 -1.03 -9.88 13.48
C TYR A 33 0.40 -9.58 13.88
N ALA A 34 1.18 -8.97 13.00
CA ALA A 34 2.59 -8.72 13.24
C ALA A 34 2.80 -7.50 14.12
N LYS A 35 3.81 -7.54 14.99
CA LYS A 35 4.23 -6.38 15.76
C LYS A 35 5.04 -5.45 14.86
N PHE A 36 4.97 -4.16 15.12
CA PHE A 36 5.67 -3.16 14.32
C PHE A 36 6.36 -2.07 15.15
N ASP A 37 6.74 -2.41 16.39
CA ASP A 37 7.43 -1.47 17.28
C ASP A 37 8.73 -0.98 16.68
N ASP A 38 9.41 -1.82 15.91
CA ASP A 38 10.66 -1.45 15.22
C ASP A 38 10.45 -0.31 14.24
N LEU A 39 9.33 -0.31 13.52
CA LEU A 39 9.03 0.76 12.58
C LEU A 39 8.65 2.05 13.30
N VAL A 40 7.93 1.93 14.41
CA VAL A 40 7.60 3.10 15.24
C VAL A 40 8.88 3.72 15.79
N SER A 41 9.85 2.89 16.19
CA SER A 41 11.16 3.37 16.66
C SER A 41 11.93 4.11 15.58
N LEU A 42 11.66 3.81 14.30
CA LEU A 42 12.27 4.50 13.16
C LEU A 42 11.51 5.78 12.75
N GLY A 43 10.40 6.08 13.42
CA GLY A 43 9.64 7.31 13.17
C GLY A 43 8.25 7.12 12.60
N ALA A 44 7.81 5.89 12.34
CA ALA A 44 6.44 5.66 11.87
C ALA A 44 5.43 5.86 13.00
N GLU A 45 4.23 6.27 12.64
CA GLU A 45 3.12 6.32 13.57
C GLU A 45 2.37 4.99 13.52
N GLY A 46 2.14 4.35 14.66
CA GLY A 46 1.36 3.13 14.74
C GLY A 46 -0.13 3.42 14.79
N ALA A 47 -0.92 2.68 14.02
CA ALA A 47 -2.36 2.76 14.03
C ALA A 47 -2.97 1.49 14.64
N VAL A 48 -4.24 1.54 15.00
CA VAL A 48 -4.95 0.41 15.63
C VAL A 48 -5.94 -0.27 14.70
N SER A 49 -6.09 0.24 13.47
CA SER A 49 -7.01 -0.33 12.49
C SER A 49 -6.67 0.15 11.08
N ASN A 50 -7.19 -0.58 10.08
CA ASN A 50 -7.06 -0.19 8.68
C ASN A 50 -7.76 1.16 8.42
N LYS A 51 -8.92 1.34 9.03
CA LYS A 51 -9.68 2.59 8.93
C LYS A 51 -8.86 3.78 9.44
N GLU A 52 -8.17 3.61 10.57
CA GLU A 52 -7.35 4.68 11.13
C GLU A 52 -6.19 5.03 10.21
N VAL A 53 -5.53 4.02 9.62
CA VAL A 53 -4.47 4.27 8.64
C VAL A 53 -4.99 5.17 7.52
N ALA A 54 -6.14 4.82 6.97
CA ALA A 54 -6.73 5.59 5.87
C ALA A 54 -7.07 7.01 6.29
N SER A 55 -7.60 7.19 7.50
CA SER A 55 -8.01 8.51 7.99
C SER A 55 -6.85 9.48 8.18
N LYS A 56 -5.63 8.97 8.28
CA LYS A 56 -4.42 9.77 8.51
C LYS A 56 -3.50 9.84 7.29
N SER A 57 -3.87 9.19 6.19
CA SER A 57 -2.97 9.01 5.05
C SER A 57 -3.57 9.53 3.75
N GLU A 58 -2.72 9.99 2.86
CA GLU A 58 -3.11 10.44 1.52
C GLU A 58 -2.93 9.33 0.49
N ILE A 59 -1.95 8.46 0.73
CA ILE A 59 -1.66 7.30 -0.11
C ILE A 59 -1.62 6.10 0.81
N ILE A 60 -2.40 5.07 0.51
CA ILE A 60 -2.49 3.87 1.33
C ILE A 60 -1.97 2.68 0.54
N ILE A 61 -0.91 2.06 1.03
CA ILE A 61 -0.30 0.88 0.43
C ILE A 61 -0.71 -0.35 1.24
N THR A 62 -1.12 -1.41 0.55
CA THR A 62 -1.37 -2.71 1.17
C THR A 62 -0.40 -3.73 0.59
N MET A 63 0.17 -4.55 1.46
CA MET A 63 1.07 -5.66 1.09
C MET A 63 0.73 -6.85 1.99
N LEU A 64 -0.23 -7.64 1.56
CA LEU A 64 -0.84 -8.71 2.36
C LEU A 64 -0.68 -10.07 1.67
N PRO A 65 -0.76 -11.18 2.42
CA PRO A 65 -0.41 -12.50 1.88
C PRO A 65 -1.35 -13.06 0.83
N ASN A 66 -2.65 -12.65 0.84
CA ASN A 66 -3.62 -13.29 -0.06
C ASN A 66 -4.84 -12.41 -0.30
N SER A 67 -5.66 -12.82 -1.28
CA SER A 67 -6.83 -12.08 -1.72
C SER A 67 -7.87 -11.82 -0.63
N PRO A 68 -8.25 -12.79 0.21
CA PRO A 68 -9.22 -12.51 1.29
C PRO A 68 -8.75 -11.45 2.26
N GLN A 69 -7.47 -11.43 2.60
CA GLN A 69 -6.94 -10.43 3.52
C GLN A 69 -6.91 -9.04 2.90
N VAL A 70 -6.59 -8.94 1.61
CA VAL A 70 -6.63 -7.67 0.89
C VAL A 70 -8.05 -7.13 0.85
N LYS A 71 -9.01 -7.98 0.49
CA LYS A 71 -10.41 -7.59 0.44
C LYS A 71 -10.90 -7.10 1.80
N GLU A 72 -10.62 -7.85 2.86
CA GLU A 72 -11.01 -7.47 4.22
C GLU A 72 -10.40 -6.13 4.63
N ALA A 73 -9.10 -5.96 4.39
CA ALA A 73 -8.38 -4.76 4.82
C ALA A 73 -8.88 -3.49 4.11
N ILE A 74 -9.26 -3.60 2.85
CA ILE A 74 -9.65 -2.43 2.06
C ILE A 74 -11.15 -2.18 2.14
N ILE A 75 -11.98 -3.18 1.87
CA ILE A 75 -13.43 -2.99 1.76
C ILE A 75 -14.25 -3.73 2.80
N GLY A 76 -13.62 -4.44 3.74
CA GLY A 76 -14.31 -5.09 4.84
C GLY A 76 -14.70 -4.12 5.94
N PRO A 77 -15.43 -4.60 6.97
CA PRO A 77 -15.78 -3.77 8.12
C PRO A 77 -14.54 -3.24 8.83
N GLY A 78 -14.51 -1.93 9.10
CA GLY A 78 -13.36 -1.29 9.69
C GLY A 78 -12.18 -1.13 8.72
N GLY A 79 -12.42 -1.33 7.43
CA GLY A 79 -11.39 -1.27 6.41
C GLY A 79 -11.05 0.14 5.95
N VAL A 80 -10.10 0.20 5.04
CA VAL A 80 -9.60 1.46 4.46
C VAL A 80 -10.74 2.32 3.92
N ILE A 81 -11.70 1.70 3.24
CA ILE A 81 -12.81 2.40 2.58
C ILE A 81 -13.63 3.25 3.58
N GLU A 82 -13.65 2.89 4.84
CA GLU A 82 -14.41 3.62 5.86
C GLU A 82 -13.69 4.89 6.36
N GLY A 83 -12.40 5.03 6.10
CA GLY A 83 -11.62 6.15 6.61
C GLY A 83 -11.01 7.04 5.54
N LEU A 84 -11.28 6.81 4.27
CA LEU A 84 -10.62 7.50 3.16
C LEU A 84 -10.81 9.02 3.18
N LYS A 85 -9.70 9.73 2.99
CA LYS A 85 -9.72 11.17 2.75
C LYS A 85 -10.06 11.43 1.30
N LYS A 86 -10.65 12.60 1.03
CA LYS A 86 -10.89 13.03 -0.35
C LYS A 86 -9.57 13.14 -1.11
N GLY A 87 -9.53 12.54 -2.30
CA GLY A 87 -8.34 12.57 -3.14
C GLY A 87 -7.28 11.51 -2.80
N ALA A 88 -7.57 10.62 -1.85
CA ALA A 88 -6.65 9.54 -1.48
C ALA A 88 -6.46 8.56 -2.64
N ILE A 89 -5.32 7.89 -2.64
CA ILE A 89 -4.99 6.84 -3.61
C ILE A 89 -4.69 5.57 -2.83
N VAL A 90 -5.30 4.47 -3.24
CA VAL A 90 -5.02 3.14 -2.66
C VAL A 90 -4.18 2.34 -3.65
N VAL A 91 -3.08 1.78 -3.17
CA VAL A 91 -2.14 0.99 -3.98
C VAL A 91 -2.01 -0.38 -3.33
N ASP A 92 -2.49 -1.41 -4.00
CA ASP A 92 -2.29 -2.77 -3.52
C ASP A 92 -1.09 -3.39 -4.21
N MET A 93 -0.07 -3.74 -3.44
CA MET A 93 1.16 -4.32 -3.93
C MET A 93 1.22 -5.83 -3.71
N SER A 94 0.14 -6.41 -3.23
CA SER A 94 -0.02 -7.85 -3.02
C SER A 94 -0.24 -8.57 -4.34
N SER A 95 0.03 -9.88 -4.36
CA SER A 95 -0.35 -10.72 -5.51
C SER A 95 -1.72 -11.31 -5.22
N ILE A 96 -2.75 -10.82 -5.90
CA ILE A 96 -4.13 -11.24 -5.64
C ILE A 96 -4.84 -11.68 -6.92
N ASP A 97 -5.96 -12.37 -6.72
CA ASP A 97 -6.84 -12.79 -7.79
C ASP A 97 -7.35 -11.55 -8.54
N PRO A 98 -7.30 -11.54 -9.89
CA PRO A 98 -7.81 -10.42 -10.67
C PRO A 98 -9.28 -10.06 -10.38
N ASP A 99 -10.12 -11.04 -10.03
CA ASP A 99 -11.52 -10.78 -9.70
C ASP A 99 -11.63 -9.97 -8.41
N VAL A 100 -10.79 -10.27 -7.41
CA VAL A 100 -10.76 -9.50 -6.16
C VAL A 100 -10.24 -8.09 -6.42
N SER A 101 -9.21 -7.95 -7.24
CA SER A 101 -8.68 -6.65 -7.63
C SER A 101 -9.77 -5.79 -8.29
N ARG A 102 -10.56 -6.38 -9.19
CA ARG A 102 -11.67 -5.67 -9.83
C ARG A 102 -12.76 -5.28 -8.83
N GLU A 103 -13.09 -6.18 -7.90
CA GLU A 103 -14.10 -5.90 -6.87
C GLU A 103 -13.67 -4.75 -5.96
N VAL A 104 -12.43 -4.77 -5.51
CA VAL A 104 -11.86 -3.72 -4.67
C VAL A 104 -11.83 -2.40 -5.44
N GLY A 105 -11.35 -2.44 -6.67
CA GLY A 105 -11.29 -1.25 -7.54
C GLY A 105 -12.64 -0.62 -7.77
N ALA A 106 -13.66 -1.44 -8.02
CA ALA A 106 -15.03 -0.95 -8.24
C ALA A 106 -15.60 -0.28 -6.99
N ALA A 107 -15.37 -0.88 -5.81
CA ALA A 107 -15.83 -0.30 -4.55
C ALA A 107 -15.16 1.05 -4.26
N LEU A 108 -13.87 1.16 -4.53
CA LEU A 108 -13.13 2.40 -4.34
C LEU A 108 -13.55 3.48 -5.35
N GLU A 109 -13.79 3.08 -6.60
CA GLU A 109 -14.29 4.00 -7.63
C GLU A 109 -15.64 4.60 -7.23
N ALA A 110 -16.52 3.80 -6.61
CA ALA A 110 -17.80 4.28 -6.10
C ALA A 110 -17.62 5.37 -5.03
N LYS A 111 -16.47 5.39 -4.36
CA LYS A 111 -16.09 6.43 -3.39
C LYS A 111 -15.23 7.51 -4.04
N LYS A 112 -15.09 7.51 -5.35
CA LYS A 112 -14.25 8.46 -6.11
C LYS A 112 -12.79 8.42 -5.66
N THR A 113 -12.32 7.24 -5.30
CA THR A 113 -10.95 7.00 -4.87
C THR A 113 -10.20 6.22 -5.94
N ALA A 114 -9.03 6.70 -6.34
CA ALA A 114 -8.21 6.00 -7.32
C ALA A 114 -7.61 4.74 -6.70
N PHE A 115 -7.53 3.67 -7.49
CA PHE A 115 -6.95 2.41 -7.08
C PHE A 115 -5.91 1.96 -8.11
N LEU A 116 -4.75 1.53 -7.61
CA LEU A 116 -3.72 0.90 -8.43
C LEU A 116 -3.46 -0.50 -7.92
N ASP A 117 -3.49 -1.45 -8.82
CA ASP A 117 -3.03 -2.82 -8.57
C ASP A 117 -1.57 -2.86 -9.02
N ALA A 118 -0.65 -3.04 -8.08
CA ALA A 118 0.78 -2.88 -8.33
C ALA A 118 1.58 -4.03 -7.74
N PRO A 119 1.34 -5.27 -8.20
CA PRO A 119 2.08 -6.42 -7.68
C PRO A 119 3.58 -6.27 -7.88
N VAL A 120 4.34 -6.87 -6.96
CA VAL A 120 5.79 -6.79 -6.93
C VAL A 120 6.42 -8.15 -7.20
N SER A 121 7.64 -8.13 -7.70
CA SER A 121 8.44 -9.32 -7.98
C SER A 121 9.86 -9.12 -7.47
N GLY A 122 10.47 -10.18 -6.91
CA GLY A 122 11.87 -10.15 -6.48
C GLY A 122 12.13 -10.75 -5.11
N GLY A 123 11.11 -11.05 -4.33
CA GLY A 123 11.24 -11.69 -3.04
C GLY A 123 11.85 -10.79 -1.95
N GLU A 124 12.03 -11.38 -0.78
CA GLU A 124 12.51 -10.65 0.40
C GLU A 124 13.86 -9.94 0.20
N PRO A 125 14.88 -10.55 -0.41
CA PRO A 125 16.16 -9.86 -0.60
C PRO A 125 16.01 -8.55 -1.38
N LYS A 126 15.21 -8.55 -2.44
CA LYS A 126 14.98 -7.34 -3.23
C LYS A 126 14.09 -6.34 -2.51
N ALA A 127 13.17 -6.82 -1.68
CA ALA A 127 12.37 -5.92 -0.83
C ALA A 127 13.27 -5.17 0.14
N ILE A 128 14.24 -5.85 0.75
CA ILE A 128 15.20 -5.25 1.67
C ILE A 128 16.07 -4.23 0.95
N GLU A 129 16.57 -4.58 -0.25
CA GLU A 129 17.45 -3.73 -1.02
C GLU A 129 16.73 -2.54 -1.67
N GLY A 130 15.41 -2.61 -1.80
CA GLY A 130 14.65 -1.59 -2.52
C GLY A 130 14.77 -1.74 -4.04
N THR A 131 14.95 -2.97 -4.52
CA THR A 131 15.19 -3.26 -5.94
C THR A 131 14.11 -4.14 -6.56
N LEU A 132 12.90 -4.07 -6.03
CA LEU A 132 11.76 -4.83 -6.56
C LEU A 132 11.39 -4.39 -7.98
N SER A 133 10.77 -5.29 -8.73
CA SER A 133 10.08 -4.94 -9.97
C SER A 133 8.60 -4.73 -9.64
N ILE A 134 8.06 -3.61 -10.03
CA ILE A 134 6.68 -3.21 -9.71
C ILE A 134 5.96 -2.93 -11.04
N THR A 135 4.86 -3.66 -11.27
CA THR A 135 4.05 -3.48 -12.46
C THR A 135 2.66 -3.02 -12.03
N ALA A 136 2.35 -1.76 -12.29
CA ALA A 136 1.09 -1.16 -11.86
C ALA A 136 0.05 -1.20 -12.99
N SER A 137 -1.21 -1.29 -12.59
CA SER A 137 -2.36 -1.15 -13.49
C SER A 137 -3.37 -0.23 -12.80
N GLY A 138 -3.99 0.65 -13.57
CA GLY A 138 -5.00 1.57 -13.07
C GLY A 138 -4.87 2.95 -13.66
N ASP A 139 -5.36 3.95 -12.94
CA ASP A 139 -5.39 5.32 -13.41
C ASP A 139 -3.99 5.91 -13.60
N LYS A 140 -3.73 6.44 -14.79
CA LYS A 140 -2.42 7.00 -15.13
C LYS A 140 -2.05 8.19 -14.25
N ALA A 141 -2.99 9.08 -13.97
CA ALA A 141 -2.71 10.24 -13.13
C ALA A 141 -2.35 9.84 -11.70
N ALA A 142 -3.04 8.82 -11.16
CA ALA A 142 -2.71 8.28 -9.84
C ALA A 142 -1.33 7.63 -9.86
N PHE A 143 -1.01 6.87 -10.91
CA PHE A 143 0.30 6.24 -11.07
C PHE A 143 1.41 7.30 -11.05
N GLU A 144 1.24 8.36 -11.82
CA GLU A 144 2.26 9.43 -11.88
C GLU A 144 2.51 10.05 -10.50
N LYS A 145 1.46 10.19 -9.68
CA LYS A 145 1.60 10.73 -8.33
C LYS A 145 2.36 9.80 -7.40
N VAL A 146 2.16 8.48 -7.49
CA VAL A 146 2.77 7.52 -6.58
C VAL A 146 4.10 6.98 -7.09
N LYS A 147 4.42 7.16 -8.35
CA LYS A 147 5.64 6.63 -8.94
C LYS A 147 6.91 6.97 -8.15
N PRO A 148 7.14 8.22 -7.72
CA PRO A 148 8.33 8.54 -6.92
C PRO A 148 8.41 7.74 -5.63
N ILE A 149 7.26 7.39 -5.04
CA ILE A 149 7.20 6.57 -3.82
C ILE A 149 7.54 5.12 -4.17
N LEU A 150 6.96 4.58 -5.24
CA LEU A 150 7.24 3.22 -5.69
C LEU A 150 8.72 3.03 -6.03
N GLU A 151 9.36 4.07 -6.58
CA GLU A 151 10.78 4.04 -6.93
C GLU A 151 11.71 3.95 -5.73
N LYS A 152 11.20 4.20 -4.52
CA LYS A 152 11.98 3.97 -3.29
C LYS A 152 11.93 2.53 -2.82
N MET A 153 11.07 1.71 -3.42
CA MET A 153 10.93 0.29 -3.10
C MET A 153 11.37 -0.61 -4.26
N GLY A 154 11.49 -0.07 -5.45
CA GLY A 154 11.85 -0.84 -6.64
C GLY A 154 12.67 -0.06 -7.65
N THR A 155 13.38 -0.80 -8.50
CA THR A 155 14.19 -0.23 -9.58
C THR A 155 13.50 -0.28 -10.93
N SER A 156 12.51 -1.15 -11.08
CA SER A 156 11.69 -1.21 -12.29
C SER A 156 10.25 -0.92 -11.88
N VAL A 157 9.74 0.24 -12.28
CA VAL A 157 8.38 0.68 -11.94
C VAL A 157 7.70 1.09 -13.24
N VAL A 158 6.72 0.30 -13.67
CA VAL A 158 6.06 0.53 -14.96
C VAL A 158 4.53 0.48 -14.80
N LEU A 159 3.84 1.24 -15.65
CA LEU A 159 2.40 1.17 -15.79
C LEU A 159 2.08 0.24 -16.97
N ALA A 160 1.46 -0.91 -16.69
CA ALA A 160 1.21 -1.94 -17.70
C ALA A 160 -0.10 -1.73 -18.44
N GLY A 161 -1.08 -1.04 -17.84
CA GLY A 161 -2.38 -0.87 -18.45
C GLY A 161 -3.33 -0.02 -17.62
N HIS A 162 -4.53 0.21 -18.20
CA HIS A 162 -5.58 1.04 -17.61
C HIS A 162 -6.70 0.20 -17.04
#